data_c5385b47fe3f4f1a1171b10a424839a8
#
_entry.id   c5385b47fe3f4f1a1171b10a424839a8
#
_cell.length_a   1.000
_cell.length_b   1.000
_cell.length_c   1.000
_cell.angle_alpha   90.00
_cell.angle_beta   90.00
_cell.angle_gamma   90.00
#
_symmetry.space_group_name_H-M   'P 1'
#
loop_
_entity.id
_entity.type
_entity.pdbx_description
1 polymer ?
#
loop_
_entity_poly.entity_id
_entity_poly.type
_entity_poly.pdbx_seq_one_letter_code
_entity_poly.pdbx_strand_id
1 'polypeptide(L)'
;YPAMPNSMLLPMFSPFSLLHWHTSLDPQLKLRIKSPVDAYSHHSSASRDALMSCGLQGDGLWLELRGTTLYSPFSGAFSRKNQTGQHLLFAHPSGLKLVLDFPLYCQDKLGVGFHWLVGEQAHVQAGQPLLHYDKALLSQPEQSFGLFLRVVPHPTIQRIHCRTGYHQALQDDVLAIQLVTTQDV
;
A
#
# COMPACT_ATOMS: atom_id res chain seq x y z
N TYR A 1 27.67 -5.42 36.44
CA TYR A 1 27.43 -5.81 35.04
C TYR A 1 27.18 -4.54 34.24
N PRO A 2 27.98 -4.25 33.18
CA PRO A 2 27.75 -3.07 32.34
C PRO A 2 26.56 -3.33 31.39
N ALA A 3 25.68 -2.35 31.30
CA ALA A 3 24.57 -2.33 30.36
C ALA A 3 25.10 -2.42 28.93
N MET A 4 24.58 -3.37 28.16
CA MET A 4 24.86 -3.48 26.72
C MET A 4 24.26 -2.28 26.00
N PRO A 5 25.01 -1.67 25.06
CA PRO A 5 24.46 -0.59 24.26
C PRO A 5 23.36 -1.14 23.34
N ASN A 6 22.27 -0.38 23.28
CA ASN A 6 21.15 -0.57 22.37
C ASN A 6 21.71 -0.67 20.94
N SER A 7 21.90 -1.89 20.44
CA SER A 7 22.32 -2.11 19.07
C SER A 7 21.18 -1.59 18.16
N MET A 8 21.47 -0.51 17.45
CA MET A 8 20.73 -0.06 16.29
C MET A 8 20.45 -1.29 15.41
N LEU A 9 19.23 -1.76 15.43
CA LEU A 9 18.71 -2.62 14.37
C LEU A 9 18.66 -1.74 13.12
N LEU A 10 19.75 -1.76 12.35
CA LEU A 10 19.73 -1.26 10.99
C LEU A 10 18.60 -2.00 10.27
N PRO A 11 17.70 -1.29 9.56
CA PRO A 11 16.69 -1.96 8.76
C PRO A 11 17.43 -2.90 7.81
N MET A 12 17.14 -4.20 7.89
CA MET A 12 17.63 -5.17 6.92
C MET A 12 16.99 -4.79 5.58
N PHE A 13 17.68 -3.95 4.80
CA PHE A 13 17.34 -3.76 3.41
C PHE A 13 17.52 -5.11 2.74
N SER A 14 16.42 -5.69 2.28
CA SER A 14 16.50 -6.83 1.37
C SER A 14 17.35 -6.37 0.16
N PRO A 15 18.46 -7.05 -0.18
CA PRO A 15 19.27 -6.67 -1.32
C PRO A 15 18.52 -6.79 -2.66
N PHE A 16 17.30 -7.30 -2.64
CA PHE A 16 16.40 -7.48 -3.79
C PHE A 16 15.18 -6.56 -3.76
N SER A 17 15.17 -5.52 -2.90
CA SER A 17 14.05 -4.57 -2.92
C SER A 17 14.03 -3.80 -4.23
N LEU A 18 12.86 -3.80 -4.87
CA LEU A 18 12.59 -3.03 -6.09
C LEU A 18 12.18 -1.58 -5.77
N LEU A 19 12.03 -1.23 -4.47
CA LEU A 19 11.54 0.07 -4.03
C LEU A 19 12.67 1.11 -4.02
N HIS A 20 12.39 2.24 -4.68
CA HIS A 20 13.25 3.42 -4.67
C HIS A 20 12.44 4.61 -4.17
N TRP A 21 12.91 5.25 -3.11
CA TRP A 21 12.22 6.36 -2.46
C TRP A 21 12.70 7.71 -2.97
N HIS A 22 11.74 8.60 -3.25
CA HIS A 22 11.98 9.93 -3.78
C HIS A 22 11.09 10.96 -3.09
N THR A 23 11.49 12.22 -3.11
CA THR A 23 10.64 13.35 -2.71
C THR A 23 9.66 13.75 -3.81
N SER A 24 10.03 13.49 -5.07
CA SER A 24 9.18 13.68 -6.25
C SER A 24 9.41 12.57 -7.27
N LEU A 25 8.37 12.17 -7.98
CA LEU A 25 8.47 11.15 -9.02
C LEU A 25 8.88 11.77 -10.36
N ASP A 26 9.75 11.08 -11.09
CA ASP A 26 10.17 11.49 -12.43
C ASP A 26 8.95 11.58 -13.36
N PRO A 27 8.72 12.76 -14.02
CA PRO A 27 7.64 12.96 -14.97
C PRO A 27 7.66 12.01 -16.16
N GLN A 28 8.82 11.47 -16.51
CA GLN A 28 8.98 10.57 -17.68
C GLN A 28 8.45 9.15 -17.43
N LEU A 29 8.24 8.76 -16.17
CA LEU A 29 7.67 7.46 -15.84
C LEU A 29 6.18 7.44 -16.18
N LYS A 30 5.81 6.63 -17.16
CA LYS A 30 4.45 6.61 -17.74
C LYS A 30 3.44 5.88 -16.86
N LEU A 31 3.86 4.80 -16.20
CA LEU A 31 2.95 3.99 -15.38
C LEU A 31 2.95 4.52 -13.95
N ARG A 32 1.97 5.36 -13.65
CA ARG A 32 1.81 6.04 -12.36
C ARG A 32 0.56 5.56 -11.66
N ILE A 33 0.63 5.43 -10.36
CA ILE A 33 -0.48 5.01 -9.51
C ILE A 33 -0.84 6.15 -8.58
N LYS A 34 -2.08 6.61 -8.70
CA LYS A 34 -2.68 7.61 -7.82
C LYS A 34 -2.83 7.05 -6.41
N SER A 35 -2.68 7.91 -5.41
CA SER A 35 -2.97 7.51 -4.04
C SER A 35 -4.44 7.11 -3.91
N PRO A 36 -4.73 5.92 -3.40
CA PRO A 36 -6.11 5.46 -3.23
C PRO A 36 -6.82 6.11 -2.03
N VAL A 37 -6.09 6.88 -1.24
CA VAL A 37 -6.59 7.48 0.00
C VAL A 37 -5.73 8.68 0.38
N ASP A 38 -6.29 9.62 1.16
CA ASP A 38 -5.50 10.68 1.79
C ASP A 38 -4.60 10.08 2.86
N ALA A 39 -3.29 10.12 2.67
CA ALA A 39 -2.34 9.45 3.54
C ALA A 39 -0.94 10.06 3.50
N TYR A 40 -0.14 9.78 4.53
CA TYR A 40 1.32 9.91 4.48
C TYR A 40 1.93 8.57 4.11
N SER A 41 2.85 8.56 3.16
CA SER A 41 3.60 7.35 2.79
C SER A 41 4.91 7.26 3.56
N HIS A 42 5.16 6.08 4.10
CA HIS A 42 6.37 5.74 4.86
C HIS A 42 6.92 4.40 4.38
N HIS A 43 8.19 4.15 4.69
CA HIS A 43 8.76 2.82 4.55
C HIS A 43 7.97 1.81 5.42
N SER A 44 7.88 0.57 4.98
CA SER A 44 7.16 -0.51 5.69
C SER A 44 7.57 -0.66 7.15
N SER A 45 8.82 -0.36 7.49
CA SER A 45 9.35 -0.37 8.87
C SER A 45 8.65 0.62 9.82
N ALA A 46 7.92 1.61 9.29
CA ALA A 46 7.11 2.52 10.10
C ALA A 46 5.81 1.87 10.61
N SER A 47 5.39 0.75 10.02
CA SER A 47 4.27 -0.03 10.54
C SER A 47 4.67 -0.73 11.84
N ARG A 48 3.75 -0.74 12.82
CA ARG A 48 3.91 -1.55 14.04
C ARG A 48 3.45 -3.00 13.87
N ASP A 49 2.83 -3.32 12.75
CA ASP A 49 2.55 -4.71 12.39
C ASP A 49 3.87 -5.42 12.07
N ALA A 50 4.20 -6.46 12.85
CA ALA A 50 5.48 -7.16 12.75
C ALA A 50 5.70 -7.79 11.37
N LEU A 51 4.65 -8.32 10.75
CA LEU A 51 4.75 -8.96 9.42
C LEU A 51 5.01 -7.93 8.32
N MET A 52 4.40 -6.75 8.45
CA MET A 52 4.61 -5.65 7.51
C MET A 52 5.99 -5.02 7.70
N SER A 53 6.37 -4.74 8.96
CA SER A 53 7.61 -4.04 9.28
C SER A 53 8.87 -4.85 8.96
N CYS A 54 8.83 -6.17 9.08
CA CYS A 54 9.96 -7.05 8.76
C CYS A 54 10.02 -7.48 7.28
N GLY A 55 9.08 -7.00 6.43
CA GLY A 55 9.08 -7.28 5.00
C GLY A 55 8.66 -8.70 4.60
N LEU A 56 8.11 -9.50 5.52
CA LEU A 56 7.64 -10.87 5.22
C LEU A 56 6.48 -10.88 4.23
N GLN A 57 5.77 -9.77 4.08
CA GLN A 57 4.69 -9.64 3.10
C GLN A 57 5.17 -9.15 1.72
N GLY A 58 6.47 -8.99 1.52
CA GLY A 58 7.09 -8.47 0.30
C GLY A 58 7.32 -6.97 0.34
N ASP A 59 7.82 -6.43 -0.79
CA ASP A 59 8.11 -5.01 -0.93
C ASP A 59 6.84 -4.17 -1.01
N GLY A 60 6.75 -3.16 -0.15
CA GLY A 60 5.62 -2.26 -0.12
C GLY A 60 5.86 -1.03 0.74
N LEU A 61 4.86 -0.17 0.78
CA LEU A 61 4.88 1.05 1.55
C LEU A 61 3.72 1.09 2.54
N TRP A 62 3.97 1.69 3.69
CA TRP A 62 2.96 1.96 4.70
C TRP A 62 2.28 3.29 4.42
N LEU A 63 0.96 3.27 4.28
CA LEU A 63 0.14 4.46 4.13
C LEU A 63 -0.55 4.76 5.47
N GLU A 64 -0.07 5.77 6.16
CA GLU A 64 -0.72 6.30 7.37
C GLU A 64 -1.93 7.13 6.96
N LEU A 65 -3.12 6.64 7.27
CA LEU A 65 -4.38 7.16 6.75
C LEU A 65 -4.78 8.47 7.42
N ARG A 66 -5.14 9.46 6.60
CA ARG A 66 -5.70 10.76 7.03
C ARG A 66 -7.15 10.89 6.63
N GLY A 67 -7.54 10.34 5.48
CA GLY A 67 -8.92 10.28 5.04
C GLY A 67 -9.74 9.16 5.69
N THR A 68 -10.97 8.99 5.22
CA THR A 68 -11.93 7.98 5.67
C THR A 68 -12.54 7.17 4.52
N THR A 69 -12.12 7.45 3.29
CA THR A 69 -12.63 6.79 2.09
C THR A 69 -11.47 6.23 1.27
N LEU A 70 -11.61 4.97 0.89
CA LEU A 70 -10.71 4.29 -0.05
C LEU A 70 -11.31 4.34 -1.44
N TYR A 71 -10.51 4.74 -2.42
CA TYR A 71 -10.86 4.82 -3.83
C TYR A 71 -10.08 3.81 -4.66
N SER A 72 -10.62 3.44 -5.82
CA SER A 72 -9.85 2.64 -6.77
C SER A 72 -8.75 3.48 -7.44
N PRO A 73 -7.48 3.03 -7.38
CA PRO A 73 -6.36 3.78 -7.98
C PRO A 73 -6.37 3.74 -9.51
N PHE A 74 -7.05 2.77 -10.12
CA PHE A 74 -7.20 2.61 -11.57
C PHE A 74 -8.45 1.77 -11.90
N SER A 75 -8.84 1.78 -13.17
CA SER A 75 -9.92 0.91 -13.67
C SER A 75 -9.42 -0.52 -13.83
N GLY A 76 -10.22 -1.51 -13.38
CA GLY A 76 -9.85 -2.90 -13.49
C GLY A 76 -10.67 -3.81 -12.58
N ALA A 77 -10.21 -5.03 -12.39
CA ALA A 77 -10.84 -5.99 -11.51
C ALA A 77 -10.44 -5.71 -10.05
N PHE A 78 -11.42 -5.75 -9.18
CA PHE A 78 -11.28 -5.64 -7.74
C PHE A 78 -11.78 -6.90 -7.06
N SER A 79 -11.04 -7.38 -6.07
CA SER A 79 -11.51 -8.42 -5.18
C SER A 79 -11.04 -8.17 -3.75
N ARG A 80 -11.87 -8.54 -2.79
CA ARG A 80 -11.49 -8.58 -1.37
C ARG A 80 -11.62 -10.01 -0.86
N LYS A 81 -10.59 -10.47 -0.16
CA LYS A 81 -10.63 -11.78 0.50
C LYS A 81 -11.28 -11.62 1.85
N ASN A 82 -12.18 -12.56 2.12
CA ASN A 82 -12.89 -12.76 3.38
C ASN A 82 -13.94 -11.68 3.71
N GLN A 83 -14.88 -12.08 4.53
CA GLN A 83 -15.91 -11.20 5.08
C GLN A 83 -15.35 -10.02 5.87
N THR A 84 -14.12 -10.14 6.37
CA THR A 84 -13.39 -9.10 7.10
C THR A 84 -12.78 -8.01 6.20
N GLY A 85 -12.63 -8.27 4.89
CA GLY A 85 -12.23 -7.27 3.90
C GLY A 85 -10.85 -6.66 4.10
N GLN A 86 -9.89 -7.40 4.66
CA GLN A 86 -8.58 -6.84 4.98
C GLN A 86 -7.58 -6.90 3.86
N HIS A 87 -7.73 -7.87 2.97
CA HIS A 87 -6.85 -8.10 1.84
C HIS A 87 -7.57 -7.72 0.55
N LEU A 88 -7.12 -6.63 -0.07
CA LEU A 88 -7.71 -6.09 -1.28
C LEU A 88 -6.75 -6.30 -2.44
N LEU A 89 -7.25 -6.88 -3.53
CA LEU A 89 -6.49 -7.06 -4.75
C LEU A 89 -7.10 -6.23 -5.88
N PHE A 90 -6.27 -5.46 -6.55
CA PHE A 90 -6.59 -4.70 -7.76
C PHE A 90 -5.79 -5.26 -8.92
N ALA A 91 -6.46 -5.59 -10.01
CA ALA A 91 -5.81 -6.06 -11.23
C ALA A 91 -6.11 -5.13 -12.40
N HIS A 92 -5.09 -4.47 -12.91
CA HIS A 92 -5.17 -3.61 -14.09
C HIS A 92 -5.18 -4.48 -15.37
N PRO A 93 -5.86 -4.05 -16.45
CA PRO A 93 -5.86 -4.80 -17.72
C PRO A 93 -4.48 -5.06 -18.32
N SER A 94 -3.48 -4.25 -17.99
CA SER A 94 -2.07 -4.48 -18.40
C SER A 94 -1.37 -5.64 -17.70
N GLY A 95 -2.01 -6.30 -16.73
CA GLY A 95 -1.42 -7.34 -15.89
C GLY A 95 -0.82 -6.85 -14.58
N LEU A 96 -0.71 -5.53 -14.36
CA LEU A 96 -0.29 -4.96 -13.09
C LEU A 96 -1.30 -5.33 -11.99
N LYS A 97 -0.77 -5.78 -10.84
CA LYS A 97 -1.58 -6.08 -9.66
C LYS A 97 -1.07 -5.31 -8.46
N LEU A 98 -2.00 -4.67 -7.74
CA LEU A 98 -1.75 -4.04 -6.45
C LEU A 98 -2.48 -4.79 -5.36
N VAL A 99 -1.86 -4.84 -4.20
CA VAL A 99 -2.47 -5.36 -2.98
C VAL A 99 -2.47 -4.28 -1.92
N LEU A 100 -3.61 -4.11 -1.27
CA LEU A 100 -3.77 -3.27 -0.09
C LEU A 100 -4.18 -4.16 1.08
N ASP A 101 -3.35 -4.16 2.12
CA ASP A 101 -3.60 -4.94 3.33
C ASP A 101 -3.83 -4.00 4.53
N PHE A 102 -4.97 -4.14 5.19
CA PHE A 102 -5.19 -3.57 6.51
C PHE A 102 -4.46 -4.38 7.57
N PRO A 103 -4.09 -3.80 8.72
CA PRO A 103 -3.41 -4.52 9.79
C PRO A 103 -4.19 -5.73 10.28
N LEU A 104 -3.48 -6.78 10.71
CA LEU A 104 -4.09 -8.03 11.14
C LEU A 104 -5.11 -7.84 12.28
N TYR A 105 -4.87 -6.92 13.20
CA TYR A 105 -5.80 -6.67 14.31
C TYR A 105 -7.20 -6.20 13.84
N CYS A 106 -7.33 -5.71 12.61
CA CYS A 106 -8.63 -5.40 12.04
C CYS A 106 -9.51 -6.66 11.87
N GLN A 107 -8.93 -7.88 11.86
CA GLN A 107 -9.67 -9.14 11.82
C GLN A 107 -10.55 -9.32 13.05
N ASP A 108 -10.04 -8.92 14.19
CA ASP A 108 -10.74 -9.04 15.46
C ASP A 108 -12.00 -8.17 15.52
N LYS A 109 -12.08 -7.17 14.62
CA LYS A 109 -13.25 -6.31 14.49
C LYS A 109 -14.39 -6.93 13.67
N LEU A 110 -14.18 -8.09 13.06
CA LEU A 110 -15.19 -8.83 12.28
C LEU A 110 -15.94 -7.97 11.26
N GLY A 111 -15.26 -7.01 10.63
CA GLY A 111 -15.84 -6.08 9.66
C GLY A 111 -16.49 -4.83 10.24
N VAL A 112 -16.58 -4.71 11.57
CA VAL A 112 -17.08 -3.49 12.21
C VAL A 112 -16.12 -2.33 11.92
N GLY A 113 -16.69 -1.20 11.51
CA GLY A 113 -15.90 -0.03 11.08
C GLY A 113 -15.60 0.01 9.58
N PHE A 114 -15.96 -1.03 8.82
CA PHE A 114 -15.86 -1.07 7.36
C PHE A 114 -17.26 -1.01 6.72
N HIS A 115 -17.49 -0.01 5.91
CA HIS A 115 -18.70 0.14 5.12
C HIS A 115 -18.37 0.03 3.63
N TRP A 116 -18.55 -1.17 3.08
CA TRP A 116 -18.25 -1.48 1.68
C TRP A 116 -19.30 -0.90 0.74
N LEU A 117 -18.84 -0.21 -0.31
CA LEU A 117 -19.67 0.37 -1.36
C LEU A 117 -19.74 -0.53 -2.61
N VAL A 118 -18.89 -1.57 -2.64
CA VAL A 118 -18.80 -2.54 -3.74
C VAL A 118 -18.81 -3.96 -3.20
N GLY A 119 -19.18 -4.91 -4.04
CA GLY A 119 -19.17 -6.34 -3.71
C GLY A 119 -17.78 -6.92 -3.50
N GLU A 120 -17.70 -8.17 -3.10
CA GLU A 120 -16.43 -8.89 -2.88
C GLU A 120 -15.61 -9.07 -4.14
N GLN A 121 -16.25 -9.12 -5.28
CA GLN A 121 -15.68 -9.12 -6.61
C GLN A 121 -16.44 -8.10 -7.45
N ALA A 122 -15.73 -7.20 -8.09
CA ALA A 122 -16.32 -6.14 -8.91
C ALA A 122 -15.35 -5.71 -10.01
N HIS A 123 -15.92 -5.15 -11.07
CA HIS A 123 -15.17 -4.32 -12.00
C HIS A 123 -15.32 -2.87 -11.58
N VAL A 124 -14.24 -2.17 -11.34
CA VAL A 124 -14.25 -0.82 -10.78
C VAL A 124 -13.62 0.18 -11.74
N GLN A 125 -14.04 1.42 -11.62
CA GLN A 125 -13.49 2.53 -12.40
C GLN A 125 -12.42 3.27 -11.58
N ALA A 126 -11.45 3.87 -12.25
CA ALA A 126 -10.49 4.77 -11.59
C ALA A 126 -11.24 5.87 -10.82
N GLY A 127 -10.88 6.07 -9.57
CA GLY A 127 -11.50 7.07 -8.69
C GLY A 127 -12.85 6.65 -8.08
N GLN A 128 -13.34 5.45 -8.36
CA GLN A 128 -14.57 4.96 -7.74
C GLN A 128 -14.36 4.76 -6.23
N PRO A 129 -15.25 5.30 -5.36
CA PRO A 129 -15.21 4.99 -3.93
C PRO A 129 -15.58 3.54 -3.68
N LEU A 130 -14.79 2.85 -2.87
CA LEU A 130 -14.93 1.41 -2.61
C LEU A 130 -15.33 1.11 -1.19
N LEU A 131 -14.84 1.91 -0.24
CA LEU A 131 -14.97 1.66 1.18
C LEU A 131 -14.99 2.98 1.95
N HIS A 132 -15.95 3.14 2.83
CA HIS A 132 -15.87 4.07 3.95
C HIS A 132 -15.46 3.31 5.21
N TYR A 133 -14.49 3.83 5.95
CA TYR A 133 -14.04 3.20 7.19
C TYR A 133 -14.04 4.20 8.35
N ASP A 134 -14.41 3.69 9.52
CA ASP A 134 -14.40 4.45 10.76
C ASP A 134 -13.02 4.36 11.41
N LYS A 135 -12.22 5.40 11.17
CA LYS A 135 -10.85 5.44 11.69
C LYS A 135 -10.80 5.42 13.22
N ALA A 136 -11.80 5.99 13.90
CA ALA A 136 -11.83 5.99 15.36
C ALA A 136 -12.05 4.58 15.93
N LEU A 137 -12.93 3.78 15.30
CA LEU A 137 -13.15 2.38 15.68
C LEU A 137 -11.98 1.45 15.35
N LEU A 138 -11.25 1.76 14.26
CA LEU A 138 -10.20 0.89 13.73
C LEU A 138 -8.81 1.25 14.27
N SER A 139 -8.61 2.45 14.79
CA SER A 139 -7.32 2.86 15.39
C SER A 139 -7.10 2.14 16.72
N GLN A 140 -5.84 1.87 17.01
CA GLN A 140 -5.42 1.40 18.33
C GLN A 140 -4.76 2.55 19.11
N PRO A 141 -4.79 2.52 20.46
CA PRO A 141 -4.05 3.47 21.26
C PRO A 141 -2.57 3.51 20.85
N GLU A 142 -2.01 4.71 20.75
CA GLU A 142 -0.60 4.96 20.43
C GLU A 142 -0.13 4.45 19.04
N GLN A 143 -1.06 4.04 18.17
CA GLN A 143 -0.75 3.58 16.83
C GLN A 143 -1.54 4.35 15.78
N SER A 144 -0.85 4.92 14.79
CA SER A 144 -1.51 5.49 13.63
C SER A 144 -2.18 4.38 12.81
N PHE A 145 -3.42 4.65 12.40
CA PHE A 145 -4.13 3.73 11.52
C PHE A 145 -3.62 3.85 10.09
N GLY A 146 -3.37 2.72 9.46
CA GLY A 146 -2.82 2.70 8.12
C GLY A 146 -3.14 1.43 7.36
N LEU A 147 -2.64 1.36 6.15
CA LEU A 147 -2.68 0.18 5.30
C LEU A 147 -1.34 -0.01 4.59
N PHE A 148 -1.06 -1.25 4.22
CA PHE A 148 0.12 -1.63 3.48
C PHE A 148 -0.20 -1.76 2.00
N LEU A 149 0.48 -0.97 1.16
CA LEU A 149 0.35 -1.02 -0.29
C LEU A 149 1.57 -1.69 -0.88
N ARG A 150 1.35 -2.70 -1.69
CA ARG A 150 2.41 -3.39 -2.42
C ARG A 150 2.03 -3.68 -3.85
N VAL A 151 3.05 -3.72 -4.70
CA VAL A 151 2.94 -4.18 -6.08
C VAL A 151 3.27 -5.65 -6.11
N VAL A 152 2.42 -6.46 -6.74
CA VAL A 152 2.73 -7.88 -6.94
C VAL A 152 3.90 -8.00 -7.92
N PRO A 153 4.98 -8.72 -7.57
CA PRO A 153 6.13 -8.88 -8.44
C PRO A 153 5.73 -9.45 -9.80
N HIS A 154 6.30 -8.87 -10.87
CA HIS A 154 6.13 -9.35 -12.22
C HIS A 154 7.46 -9.21 -12.98
N PRO A 155 7.85 -10.16 -13.86
CA PRO A 155 9.13 -10.12 -14.56
C PRO A 155 9.39 -8.85 -15.39
N THR A 156 8.33 -8.17 -15.82
CA THR A 156 8.44 -6.91 -16.57
C THR A 156 8.68 -5.68 -15.69
N ILE A 157 8.59 -5.80 -14.36
CA ILE A 157 8.81 -4.69 -13.44
C ILE A 157 10.29 -4.63 -13.09
N GLN A 158 10.94 -3.53 -13.49
CA GLN A 158 12.34 -3.30 -13.20
C GLN A 158 12.52 -2.58 -11.85
N ARG A 159 11.74 -1.53 -11.62
CA ARG A 159 11.80 -0.70 -10.39
C ARG A 159 10.43 -0.14 -10.04
N ILE A 160 10.25 0.12 -8.75
CA ILE A 160 9.08 0.79 -8.20
C ILE A 160 9.57 2.05 -7.51
N HIS A 161 9.19 3.21 -8.04
CA HIS A 161 9.54 4.50 -7.48
C HIS A 161 8.42 4.97 -6.55
N CYS A 162 8.72 5.16 -5.27
CA CYS A 162 7.77 5.59 -4.24
C CYS A 162 8.03 7.04 -3.87
N ARG A 163 6.97 7.83 -3.75
CA ARG A 163 7.06 9.20 -3.24
C ARG A 163 6.82 9.23 -1.74
N THR A 164 7.69 9.89 -1.01
CA THR A 164 7.52 10.14 0.42
C THR A 164 6.61 11.34 0.69
N GLY A 165 6.01 11.40 1.87
CA GLY A 165 5.23 12.53 2.34
C GLY A 165 3.73 12.35 2.16
N TYR A 166 3.01 13.46 2.23
CA TYR A 166 1.56 13.48 2.11
C TYR A 166 1.09 13.31 0.66
N HIS A 167 0.02 12.54 0.50
CA HIS A 167 -0.69 12.34 -0.77
C HIS A 167 -2.17 12.62 -0.59
N GLN A 168 -2.70 13.47 -1.43
CA GLN A 168 -4.13 13.64 -1.58
C GLN A 168 -4.69 12.55 -2.49
N ALA A 169 -5.75 11.89 -2.05
CA ALA A 169 -6.40 10.83 -2.82
C ALA A 169 -6.75 11.28 -4.24
N LEU A 170 -6.43 10.44 -5.22
CA LEU A 170 -6.71 10.63 -6.65
C LEU A 170 -6.05 11.85 -7.32
N GLN A 171 -5.38 12.70 -6.55
CA GLN A 171 -4.64 13.87 -7.07
C GLN A 171 -3.16 13.54 -7.23
N ASP A 172 -2.56 13.02 -6.16
CA ASP A 172 -1.14 12.76 -6.11
C ASP A 172 -0.80 11.32 -6.53
N ASP A 173 0.32 11.18 -7.24
CA ASP A 173 0.89 9.86 -7.53
C ASP A 173 1.67 9.38 -6.31
N VAL A 174 1.33 8.21 -5.78
CA VAL A 174 2.02 7.60 -4.65
C VAL A 174 3.22 6.77 -5.10
N LEU A 175 3.13 6.16 -6.26
CA LEU A 175 4.21 5.41 -6.88
C LEU A 175 4.18 5.47 -8.40
N ALA A 176 5.33 5.17 -9.00
CA ALA A 176 5.47 4.99 -10.43
C ALA A 176 6.29 3.73 -10.71
N ILE A 177 5.90 2.99 -11.73
CA ILE A 177 6.50 1.70 -12.06
C ILE A 177 7.33 1.84 -13.34
N GLN A 178 8.59 1.45 -13.23
CA GLN A 178 9.49 1.34 -14.37
C GLN A 178 9.48 -0.09 -14.88
N LEU A 179 9.14 -0.25 -16.14
CA LEU A 179 9.14 -1.54 -16.82
C LEU A 179 10.49 -1.79 -17.51
N VAL A 180 10.84 -3.05 -17.66
CA VAL A 180 12.00 -3.47 -18.46
C VAL A 180 11.80 -3.01 -19.90
N THR A 181 12.77 -2.29 -20.44
CA THR A 181 12.79 -1.90 -21.85
C THR A 181 13.29 -3.05 -22.69
N THR A 182 12.64 -3.34 -23.81
CA THR A 182 12.96 -4.45 -24.74
C THR A 182 14.35 -4.31 -25.40
N GLN A 183 15.17 -3.34 -24.98
CA GLN A 183 16.53 -3.13 -25.52
C GLN A 183 17.64 -3.79 -24.70
N ASP A 184 17.28 -4.42 -23.57
CA ASP A 184 18.27 -5.04 -22.64
C ASP A 184 18.29 -6.58 -22.74
N VAL A 185 17.86 -7.17 -23.87
CA VAL A 185 17.92 -8.61 -24.15
C VAL A 185 18.82 -8.87 -25.35
#